data_c8b09937e0804c07fd872603a320723f
#
_entry.id   c8b09937e0804c07fd872603a320723f
#
_cell.length_a   1.000
_cell.length_b   1.000
_cell.length_c   1.000
_cell.angle_alpha   90.00
_cell.angle_beta   90.00
_cell.angle_gamma   90.00
#
_symmetry.space_group_name_H-M   'P 1'
#
loop_
_entity.id
_entity.type
_entity.pdbx_description
1 polymer ?
#
loop_
_entity_poly.entity_id
_entity_poly.type
_entity_poly.pdbx_seq_one_letter_code
_entity_poly.pdbx_strand_id
1 'polypeptide(L)'
;MSQSQARRSLVLEVFALLFSNRWIGQWQKKWRAPTRRTRSGPGRPGGAAQRQASPEQQKPAGGRFYERIFSLRVTLWYLIFQRLNFDQTQAAVVVNLREGGANRLGRRRASPLSRRVRSTQTSAYNQARQRMPLELLTEALAHLRQGLLKQVGLASAPRKRPGPAERTRQILDGSTLAVLVTPLLAAAYPPARNQSGKSDWSLMRIVVGFCARSGAVLSALEGAMQRSEQALAWTLIEAAAAFTLWIGDRNFGVWSVVAQAVRYRQDALVRLTRARATKLARGQPLQSGEDRLIQWSPSRSDQTPPGTERSAVSGRLIYVRLRKNGKWIDLWLFTTLDATDYPVALLVSWYGQRWQAELHFRSVKTQMKLAELHVCTPEMARKEFYAGLLAYSLVRAVMWGAGQRLEGGIKTLSFSQARRVLLERFKTWGRGAIGLDDWSRQLLEEVALQTLPKRRKERPSEVRRVRHRRLKYPPLRGSRAAARVRDRNQDTKSS
;
A
#
# COMPACT_ATOMS: atom_id res chain seq x y z
N MET A 1 32.50 -4.41 -14.63
CA MET A 1 31.78 -4.37 -13.34
C MET A 1 30.89 -5.59 -13.25
N SER A 2 31.09 -6.48 -12.28
CA SER A 2 30.32 -7.71 -12.14
C SER A 2 28.83 -7.40 -11.82
N GLN A 3 27.91 -8.24 -12.27
CA GLN A 3 26.46 -8.13 -11.98
C GLN A 3 26.19 -7.99 -10.46
N SER A 4 27.09 -8.46 -9.61
CA SER A 4 26.98 -8.36 -8.15
C SER A 4 27.24 -6.94 -7.62
N GLN A 5 28.11 -6.15 -8.27
CA GLN A 5 28.36 -4.75 -7.89
C GLN A 5 27.22 -3.82 -8.32
N ALA A 6 26.64 -4.03 -9.50
CA ALA A 6 25.47 -3.28 -9.96
C ALA A 6 24.22 -3.52 -9.06
N ARG A 7 24.06 -4.74 -8.54
CA ARG A 7 22.94 -5.10 -7.65
C ARG A 7 23.09 -4.58 -6.21
N ARG A 8 24.33 -4.37 -5.73
CA ARG A 8 24.60 -3.76 -4.40
C ARG A 8 24.16 -2.30 -4.34
N SER A 9 24.27 -1.58 -5.45
CA SER A 9 23.93 -0.16 -5.57
C SER A 9 22.43 0.15 -5.35
N LEU A 10 21.51 -0.74 -5.69
CA LEU A 10 20.08 -0.44 -5.77
C LEU A 10 19.38 -0.26 -4.41
N VAL A 11 19.69 -1.08 -3.41
CA VAL A 11 19.16 -0.87 -2.04
C VAL A 11 19.70 0.43 -1.46
N LEU A 12 20.96 0.74 -1.76
CA LEU A 12 21.63 2.00 -1.41
C LEU A 12 20.94 3.20 -2.07
N GLU A 13 20.66 3.12 -3.37
CA GLU A 13 19.99 4.20 -4.11
C GLU A 13 18.61 4.50 -3.52
N VAL A 14 17.80 3.48 -3.26
CA VAL A 14 16.47 3.62 -2.67
C VAL A 14 16.54 4.29 -1.29
N PHE A 15 17.48 3.84 -0.45
CA PHE A 15 17.64 4.39 0.89
C PHE A 15 18.24 5.81 0.88
N ALA A 16 19.26 6.04 0.05
CA ALA A 16 19.89 7.34 -0.10
C ALA A 16 18.95 8.38 -0.70
N LEU A 17 18.09 7.98 -1.66
CA LEU A 17 17.09 8.86 -2.27
C LEU A 17 16.08 9.37 -1.24
N LEU A 18 15.51 8.49 -0.41
CA LEU A 18 14.50 8.85 0.60
C LEU A 18 15.05 9.85 1.63
N PHE A 19 16.34 9.82 1.92
CA PHE A 19 16.97 10.63 2.98
C PHE A 19 17.98 11.63 2.43
N SER A 20 18.03 11.86 1.11
CA SER A 20 18.95 12.82 0.53
C SER A 20 18.53 14.27 0.84
N ASN A 21 19.51 15.10 1.22
CA ASN A 21 19.28 16.53 1.39
C ASN A 21 18.83 17.20 0.10
N ARG A 22 19.31 16.72 -1.06
CA ARG A 22 18.99 17.26 -2.38
C ARG A 22 17.51 17.08 -2.69
N TRP A 23 16.98 15.86 -2.55
CA TRP A 23 15.57 15.58 -2.84
C TRP A 23 14.63 16.34 -1.89
N ILE A 24 14.86 16.24 -0.57
CA ILE A 24 14.03 16.94 0.41
C ILE A 24 14.14 18.47 0.25
N GLY A 25 15.35 18.97 -0.06
CA GLY A 25 15.55 20.40 -0.32
C GLY A 25 14.83 20.90 -1.59
N GLN A 26 14.83 20.12 -2.67
CA GLN A 26 14.06 20.42 -3.88
C GLN A 26 12.55 20.41 -3.58
N TRP A 27 12.11 19.40 -2.82
CA TRP A 27 10.73 19.29 -2.40
C TRP A 27 10.28 20.50 -1.53
N GLN A 28 11.12 20.91 -0.57
CA GLN A 28 10.87 22.11 0.25
C GLN A 28 10.78 23.38 -0.59
N LYS A 29 11.64 23.54 -1.61
CA LYS A 29 11.58 24.68 -2.52
C LYS A 29 10.28 24.69 -3.31
N LYS A 30 9.90 23.55 -3.88
CA LYS A 30 8.63 23.39 -4.61
C LYS A 30 7.42 23.70 -3.72
N TRP A 31 7.44 23.27 -2.48
CA TRP A 31 6.37 23.50 -1.52
C TRP A 31 6.26 24.95 -1.06
N ARG A 32 7.40 25.64 -0.92
CA ARG A 32 7.48 27.05 -0.52
C ARG A 32 7.22 28.02 -1.68
N ALA A 33 7.30 27.59 -2.93
CA ALA A 33 7.03 28.43 -4.08
C ALA A 33 5.58 28.96 -4.03
N PRO A 34 5.35 30.28 -4.04
CA PRO A 34 4.00 30.82 -4.11
C PRO A 34 3.35 30.29 -5.39
N THR A 35 2.16 29.72 -5.28
CA THR A 35 1.34 29.41 -6.45
C THR A 35 1.16 30.72 -7.21
N ARG A 36 1.74 30.82 -8.43
CA ARG A 36 1.46 31.90 -9.36
C ARG A 36 -0.07 31.98 -9.48
N ARG A 37 -0.67 32.94 -8.82
CA ARG A 37 -2.03 33.39 -9.14
C ARG A 37 -1.96 33.83 -10.60
N THR A 38 -2.58 33.08 -11.49
CA THR A 38 -2.96 33.62 -12.79
C THR A 38 -3.80 34.85 -12.49
N ARG A 39 -3.24 36.02 -12.75
CA ARG A 39 -4.00 37.28 -12.77
C ARG A 39 -5.01 37.11 -13.92
N SER A 40 -6.22 36.66 -13.58
CA SER A 40 -7.38 36.95 -14.40
C SER A 40 -7.62 38.47 -14.30
N GLY A 41 -7.63 39.12 -15.43
CA GLY A 41 -7.91 40.53 -15.54
C GLY A 41 -9.28 40.94 -14.95
N PRO A 42 -9.54 42.23 -14.78
CA PRO A 42 -10.78 42.73 -14.16
C PRO A 42 -11.96 42.48 -15.08
N GLY A 43 -12.74 41.42 -14.79
CA GLY A 43 -14.01 41.12 -15.43
C GLY A 43 -15.17 41.34 -14.48
N ARG A 44 -16.12 42.12 -14.92
CA ARG A 44 -17.36 42.66 -14.35
C ARG A 44 -18.08 41.83 -13.29
N PRO A 45 -18.80 42.48 -12.37
CA PRO A 45 -19.62 41.81 -11.35
C PRO A 45 -20.97 41.37 -11.96
N GLY A 46 -21.30 40.09 -11.78
CA GLY A 46 -22.59 39.54 -12.19
C GLY A 46 -22.82 38.13 -11.64
N GLY A 47 -23.81 38.00 -10.78
CA GLY A 47 -24.50 36.73 -10.53
C GLY A 47 -23.97 35.87 -9.37
N ALA A 48 -24.60 36.01 -8.20
CA ALA A 48 -24.47 35.11 -7.08
C ALA A 48 -24.99 33.70 -7.46
N ALA A 49 -24.08 32.75 -7.64
CA ALA A 49 -24.37 31.33 -7.59
C ALA A 49 -23.43 30.72 -6.54
N GLN A 50 -24.02 30.34 -5.42
CA GLN A 50 -23.36 29.58 -4.36
C GLN A 50 -22.83 28.25 -4.93
N ARG A 51 -21.56 28.20 -5.29
CA ARG A 51 -20.85 26.94 -5.49
C ARG A 51 -20.36 26.46 -4.13
N GLN A 52 -20.99 25.42 -3.62
CA GLN A 52 -20.48 24.63 -2.51
C GLN A 52 -19.08 24.13 -2.88
N ALA A 53 -18.06 24.73 -2.26
CA ALA A 53 -16.67 24.31 -2.39
C ALA A 53 -16.49 23.00 -1.62
N SER A 54 -16.04 21.96 -2.32
CA SER A 54 -15.60 20.72 -1.72
C SER A 54 -14.50 20.95 -0.68
N PRO A 55 -14.48 20.22 0.46
CA PRO A 55 -13.55 20.48 1.57
C PRO A 55 -12.07 20.13 1.29
N GLU A 56 -11.69 19.81 0.06
CA GLU A 56 -10.39 19.17 -0.22
C GLU A 56 -9.23 20.06 -0.61
N GLN A 57 -9.35 21.39 -0.61
CA GLN A 57 -8.26 22.27 -1.07
C GLN A 57 -7.98 23.50 -0.18
N GLN A 58 -7.96 23.34 1.13
CA GLN A 58 -7.27 24.34 1.94
C GLN A 58 -5.79 23.93 2.11
N LYS A 59 -4.92 24.42 1.19
CA LYS A 59 -3.48 24.46 1.44
C LYS A 59 -3.24 25.26 2.70
N PRO A 60 -2.54 24.70 3.72
CA PRO A 60 -2.14 25.50 4.86
C PRO A 60 -1.26 26.64 4.35
N ALA A 61 -1.63 27.89 4.70
CA ALA A 61 -0.82 29.07 4.46
C ALA A 61 0.61 28.78 4.90
N GLY A 62 1.62 29.12 4.08
CA GLY A 62 3.02 28.79 4.21
C GLY A 62 3.61 29.03 5.60
N GLY A 63 3.40 28.08 6.50
CA GLY A 63 3.95 28.09 7.85
C GLY A 63 5.45 27.89 7.80
N ARG A 64 6.22 28.78 8.45
CA ARG A 64 7.64 28.58 8.68
C ARG A 64 7.84 27.24 9.40
N PHE A 65 8.45 26.25 8.71
CA PHE A 65 8.88 25.02 9.36
C PHE A 65 9.92 25.37 10.41
N TYR A 66 9.59 25.13 11.67
CA TYR A 66 10.52 25.31 12.78
C TYR A 66 11.51 24.14 12.76
N GLU A 67 12.64 24.32 12.07
CA GLU A 67 13.64 23.28 11.77
C GLU A 67 14.75 23.14 12.85
N ARG A 68 14.40 23.30 14.12
CA ARG A 68 15.44 23.15 15.16
C ARG A 68 15.98 21.73 15.30
N ILE A 69 15.08 20.74 15.46
CA ILE A 69 15.41 19.33 15.68
C ILE A 69 14.68 18.48 14.62
N PHE A 70 13.35 18.55 14.60
CA PHE A 70 12.51 17.80 13.70
C PHE A 70 12.32 18.54 12.37
N SER A 71 13.39 18.57 11.54
CA SER A 71 13.26 18.96 10.12
C SER A 71 12.39 17.93 9.38
N LEU A 72 11.91 18.27 8.17
CA LEU A 72 11.14 17.32 7.33
C LEU A 72 11.88 15.98 7.17
N ARG A 73 13.21 16.05 6.95
CA ARG A 73 14.06 14.86 6.81
C ARG A 73 14.08 14.01 8.08
N VAL A 74 14.27 14.61 9.22
CA VAL A 74 14.30 13.93 10.53
C VAL A 74 12.91 13.39 10.87
N THR A 75 11.86 14.13 10.55
CA THR A 75 10.48 13.69 10.77
C THR A 75 10.11 12.50 9.88
N LEU A 76 10.48 12.51 8.60
CA LEU A 76 10.29 11.37 7.69
C LEU A 76 11.03 10.13 8.19
N TRP A 77 12.30 10.31 8.63
CA TRP A 77 13.09 9.25 9.25
C TRP A 77 12.35 8.60 10.42
N TYR A 78 11.86 9.42 11.34
CA TYR A 78 11.20 8.92 12.53
C TYR A 78 9.79 8.39 12.31
N LEU A 79 9.06 8.84 11.30
CA LEU A 79 7.81 8.19 10.89
C LEU A 79 8.06 6.76 10.41
N ILE A 80 9.11 6.54 9.61
CA ILE A 80 9.50 5.21 9.15
C ILE A 80 10.05 4.37 10.31
N PHE A 81 10.95 4.95 11.14
CA PHE A 81 11.49 4.28 12.32
C PHE A 81 10.38 3.82 13.27
N GLN A 82 9.42 4.69 13.58
CA GLN A 82 8.30 4.37 14.44
C GLN A 82 7.50 3.17 13.90
N ARG A 83 7.30 3.08 12.58
CA ARG A 83 6.61 1.96 11.95
C ARG A 83 7.45 0.67 11.90
N LEU A 84 8.76 0.79 11.82
CA LEU A 84 9.65 -0.36 11.95
C LEU A 84 9.75 -0.86 13.39
N ASN A 85 9.62 0.02 14.38
CA ASN A 85 9.74 -0.33 15.80
C ASN A 85 8.53 -1.18 16.26
N PHE A 86 8.78 -2.15 17.13
CA PHE A 86 7.77 -3.09 17.59
C PHE A 86 6.78 -2.45 18.58
N ASP A 87 7.19 -1.51 19.40
CA ASP A 87 6.30 -0.79 20.33
C ASP A 87 5.54 0.37 19.65
N GLN A 88 6.12 0.94 18.58
CA GLN A 88 5.54 2.02 17.75
C GLN A 88 5.15 3.29 18.52
N THR A 89 5.69 3.49 19.73
CA THR A 89 5.38 4.65 20.55
C THR A 89 6.16 5.88 20.08
N GLN A 90 5.61 7.07 20.37
CA GLN A 90 6.34 8.31 20.16
C GLN A 90 7.51 8.47 21.16
N ALA A 91 7.37 7.87 22.34
CA ALA A 91 8.43 7.84 23.36
C ALA A 91 9.67 7.12 22.85
N ALA A 92 9.53 5.96 22.18
CA ALA A 92 10.65 5.25 21.57
C ALA A 92 11.40 6.09 20.53
N VAL A 93 10.68 6.96 19.78
CA VAL A 93 11.30 7.92 18.87
C VAL A 93 12.18 8.91 19.61
N VAL A 94 11.68 9.51 20.70
CA VAL A 94 12.42 10.51 21.49
C VAL A 94 13.63 9.85 22.17
N VAL A 95 13.50 8.65 22.73
CA VAL A 95 14.60 7.88 23.29
C VAL A 95 15.69 7.63 22.23
N ASN A 96 15.32 7.10 21.07
CA ASN A 96 16.27 6.84 19.98
C ASN A 96 16.96 8.11 19.47
N LEU A 97 16.24 9.26 19.42
CA LEU A 97 16.82 10.55 19.04
C LEU A 97 17.88 11.01 20.05
N ARG A 98 17.62 10.85 21.33
CA ARG A 98 18.57 11.17 22.42
C ARG A 98 19.82 10.26 22.39
N GLU A 99 19.66 9.01 21.98
CA GLU A 99 20.74 8.05 21.75
C GLU A 99 21.52 8.28 20.43
N GLY A 100 21.18 9.32 19.69
CA GLY A 100 21.87 9.70 18.46
C GLY A 100 21.36 9.02 17.19
N GLY A 101 20.22 8.31 17.24
CA GLY A 101 19.68 7.56 16.11
C GLY A 101 19.33 8.38 14.86
N ALA A 102 19.50 9.70 14.90
CA ALA A 102 19.34 10.59 13.74
C ALA A 102 20.49 11.60 13.60
N ASN A 103 21.60 11.45 14.29
CA ASN A 103 22.72 12.40 14.27
C ASN A 103 23.22 12.67 12.85
N ARG A 104 23.30 11.63 12.01
CA ARG A 104 23.69 11.73 10.59
C ARG A 104 22.78 12.62 9.77
N LEU A 105 21.54 12.83 10.19
CA LEU A 105 20.55 13.65 9.50
C LEU A 105 20.64 15.14 9.91
N GLY A 106 21.45 15.46 10.91
CA GLY A 106 21.70 16.82 11.33
C GLY A 106 22.51 17.63 10.32
N ARG A 107 22.60 18.93 10.54
CA ARG A 107 23.43 19.81 9.71
C ARG A 107 24.92 19.55 10.02
N ARG A 108 25.77 19.45 8.99
CA ARG A 108 27.19 19.09 9.10
C ARG A 108 28.00 19.94 10.10
N ARG A 109 27.69 21.23 10.25
CA ARG A 109 28.40 22.18 11.12
C ARG A 109 27.70 22.44 12.47
N ALA A 110 26.58 21.76 12.75
CA ALA A 110 25.86 21.91 14.00
C ALA A 110 26.21 20.76 14.97
N SER A 111 26.06 21.04 16.28
CA SER A 111 26.17 19.99 17.29
C SER A 111 25.21 18.83 16.99
N PRO A 112 25.58 17.57 17.33
CA PRO A 112 24.74 16.40 17.12
C PRO A 112 23.32 16.60 17.63
N LEU A 113 22.32 16.04 16.90
CA LEU A 113 20.92 16.20 17.28
C LEU A 113 20.65 15.69 18.69
N SER A 114 21.31 14.59 19.11
CA SER A 114 21.18 14.03 20.45
C SER A 114 21.58 15.02 21.56
N ARG A 115 22.60 15.86 21.35
CA ARG A 115 23.01 16.89 22.32
C ARG A 115 22.05 18.07 22.37
N ARG A 116 21.25 18.29 21.33
CA ARG A 116 20.28 19.39 21.21
C ARG A 116 18.93 19.06 21.85
N VAL A 117 18.62 17.75 22.04
CA VAL A 117 17.36 17.29 22.61
C VAL A 117 17.48 17.20 24.12
N ARG A 118 16.95 18.16 24.83
CA ARG A 118 16.94 18.21 26.29
C ARG A 118 15.73 17.53 26.92
N SER A 119 14.58 17.59 26.25
CA SER A 119 13.30 17.07 26.74
C SER A 119 13.10 15.61 26.38
N THR A 120 12.43 14.87 27.27
CA THR A 120 11.91 13.53 27.04
C THR A 120 10.49 13.52 26.51
N GLN A 121 9.84 14.68 26.44
CA GLN A 121 8.46 14.85 26.01
C GLN A 121 8.28 14.60 24.50
N THR A 122 7.15 14.02 24.15
CA THR A 122 6.83 13.67 22.76
C THR A 122 6.15 14.79 21.95
N SER A 123 5.79 15.90 22.61
CA SER A 123 5.00 17.00 22.02
C SER A 123 5.66 17.60 20.77
N ALA A 124 6.98 17.84 20.80
CA ALA A 124 7.70 18.38 19.65
C ALA A 124 7.68 17.44 18.43
N TYR A 125 7.82 16.13 18.67
CA TYR A 125 7.68 15.13 17.61
C TYR A 125 6.25 15.04 17.09
N ASN A 126 5.26 15.05 17.98
CA ASN A 126 3.85 15.03 17.59
C ASN A 126 3.48 16.23 16.70
N GLN A 127 3.90 17.44 17.07
CA GLN A 127 3.72 18.64 16.26
C GLN A 127 4.43 18.54 14.89
N ALA A 128 5.64 17.96 14.85
CA ALA A 128 6.36 17.75 13.60
C ALA A 128 5.64 16.78 12.65
N ARG A 129 5.07 15.70 13.19
CA ARG A 129 4.22 14.76 12.43
C ARG A 129 2.98 15.46 11.86
N GLN A 130 2.32 16.29 12.66
CA GLN A 130 1.14 17.05 12.22
C GLN A 130 1.47 18.03 11.10
N ARG A 131 2.62 18.71 11.17
CA ARG A 131 3.10 19.64 10.13
C ARG A 131 3.66 18.96 8.89
N MET A 132 4.01 17.65 8.94
CA MET A 132 4.52 16.92 7.78
C MET A 132 3.48 16.90 6.67
N PRO A 133 3.80 17.40 5.45
CA PRO A 133 2.85 17.34 4.34
C PRO A 133 2.58 15.88 3.93
N LEU A 134 1.32 15.56 3.67
CA LEU A 134 0.93 14.24 3.18
C LEU A 134 1.57 13.93 1.83
N GLU A 135 1.68 14.94 0.98
CA GLU A 135 2.27 14.87 -0.36
C GLU A 135 3.72 14.40 -0.32
N LEU A 136 4.48 14.78 0.72
CA LEU A 136 5.85 14.29 0.89
C LEU A 136 5.89 12.76 1.08
N LEU A 137 4.92 12.19 1.82
CA LEU A 137 4.85 10.75 2.05
C LEU A 137 4.41 9.99 0.78
N THR A 138 3.45 10.53 0.03
CA THR A 138 3.02 9.94 -1.24
C THR A 138 4.10 10.03 -2.32
N GLU A 139 4.81 11.17 -2.42
CA GLU A 139 5.98 11.30 -3.30
C GLU A 139 7.13 10.37 -2.87
N ALA A 140 7.39 10.23 -1.56
CA ALA A 140 8.38 9.26 -1.05
C ALA A 140 8.03 7.83 -1.46
N LEU A 141 6.75 7.45 -1.40
CA LEU A 141 6.29 6.14 -1.87
C LEU A 141 6.47 5.99 -3.40
N ALA A 142 6.22 7.05 -4.17
CA ALA A 142 6.45 7.05 -5.62
C ALA A 142 7.94 6.90 -5.97
N HIS A 143 8.83 7.58 -5.25
CA HIS A 143 10.27 7.41 -5.41
C HIS A 143 10.73 6.00 -5.06
N LEU A 144 10.24 5.47 -3.92
CA LEU A 144 10.53 4.10 -3.51
C LEU A 144 10.06 3.09 -4.58
N ARG A 145 8.87 3.31 -5.17
CA ARG A 145 8.35 2.49 -6.27
C ARG A 145 9.32 2.47 -7.46
N GLN A 146 9.85 3.63 -7.88
CA GLN A 146 10.79 3.71 -9.01
C GLN A 146 12.07 2.91 -8.73
N GLY A 147 12.65 3.07 -7.55
CA GLY A 147 13.79 2.29 -7.12
C GLY A 147 13.51 0.79 -7.04
N LEU A 148 12.34 0.41 -6.53
CA LEU A 148 11.90 -0.99 -6.46
C LEU A 148 11.71 -1.62 -7.84
N LEU A 149 11.09 -0.92 -8.79
CA LEU A 149 10.93 -1.41 -10.16
C LEU A 149 12.30 -1.63 -10.81
N LYS A 150 13.22 -0.67 -10.68
CA LYS A 150 14.61 -0.81 -11.15
C LYS A 150 15.31 -2.01 -10.48
N GLN A 151 15.13 -2.18 -9.17
CA GLN A 151 15.71 -3.28 -8.40
C GLN A 151 15.23 -4.67 -8.88
N VAL A 152 13.98 -4.78 -9.29
CA VAL A 152 13.42 -6.03 -9.81
C VAL A 152 13.61 -6.20 -11.33
N GLY A 153 14.35 -5.30 -11.97
CA GLY A 153 14.62 -5.34 -13.42
C GLY A 153 13.40 -4.95 -14.26
N LEU A 154 12.57 -4.02 -13.80
CA LEU A 154 11.39 -3.53 -14.51
C LEU A 154 11.51 -2.04 -14.81
N ALA A 155 11.02 -1.62 -15.99
CA ALA A 155 10.96 -0.21 -16.35
C ALA A 155 9.79 0.48 -15.61
N SER A 156 10.03 1.71 -15.11
CA SER A 156 9.00 2.51 -14.47
C SER A 156 7.95 3.03 -15.45
N ALA A 157 8.36 3.29 -16.70
CA ALA A 157 7.50 3.75 -17.80
C ALA A 157 8.03 3.14 -19.11
N PRO A 158 7.61 1.94 -19.50
CA PRO A 158 8.06 1.30 -20.72
C PRO A 158 7.53 2.07 -21.95
N ARG A 159 8.41 2.33 -22.93
CA ARG A 159 8.04 3.00 -24.18
C ARG A 159 7.42 2.06 -25.20
N LYS A 160 7.78 0.78 -25.12
CA LYS A 160 7.27 -0.30 -25.98
C LYS A 160 6.51 -1.31 -25.13
N ARG A 161 5.63 -2.10 -25.77
CA ARG A 161 4.94 -3.21 -25.08
C ARG A 161 5.99 -4.22 -24.57
N PRO A 162 6.10 -4.42 -23.24
CA PRO A 162 7.10 -5.32 -22.70
C PRO A 162 6.68 -6.78 -22.88
N GLY A 163 7.64 -7.66 -23.06
CA GLY A 163 7.41 -9.11 -23.02
C GLY A 163 6.99 -9.60 -21.63
N PRO A 164 6.58 -10.88 -21.50
CA PRO A 164 6.10 -11.44 -20.22
C PRO A 164 7.07 -11.25 -19.06
N ALA A 165 8.39 -11.43 -19.30
CA ALA A 165 9.41 -11.29 -18.27
C ALA A 165 9.63 -9.85 -17.78
N GLU A 166 9.42 -8.86 -18.64
CA GLU A 166 9.66 -7.44 -18.35
C GLU A 166 8.43 -6.69 -17.89
N ARG A 167 7.27 -7.34 -17.93
CA ARG A 167 5.99 -6.72 -17.61
C ARG A 167 5.85 -6.45 -16.11
N THR A 168 5.49 -5.22 -15.78
CA THR A 168 5.11 -4.86 -14.42
C THR A 168 3.76 -5.49 -14.08
N ARG A 169 3.73 -6.37 -13.08
CA ARG A 169 2.54 -7.05 -12.59
C ARG A 169 2.21 -6.56 -11.20
N GLN A 170 0.99 -6.06 -11.00
CA GLN A 170 0.49 -5.64 -9.70
C GLN A 170 -0.66 -6.56 -9.25
N ILE A 171 -0.51 -7.15 -8.08
CA ILE A 171 -1.58 -7.89 -7.43
C ILE A 171 -2.46 -6.86 -6.72
N LEU A 172 -3.66 -6.66 -7.24
CA LEU A 172 -4.64 -5.72 -6.72
C LEU A 172 -5.52 -6.41 -5.69
N ASP A 173 -5.58 -5.83 -4.48
CA ASP A 173 -6.46 -6.36 -3.44
C ASP A 173 -6.90 -5.24 -2.50
N GLY A 174 -8.06 -5.41 -1.86
CA GLY A 174 -8.68 -4.46 -0.95
C GLY A 174 -8.66 -4.94 0.49
N SER A 175 -8.72 -3.98 1.41
CA SER A 175 -8.85 -4.25 2.85
C SER A 175 -9.42 -3.04 3.59
N THR A 176 -9.53 -3.13 4.91
CA THR A 176 -9.95 -2.03 5.79
C THR A 176 -9.00 -1.88 6.97
N LEU A 177 -8.83 -0.64 7.42
CA LEU A 177 -8.14 -0.29 8.66
C LEU A 177 -9.16 0.35 9.61
N ALA A 178 -9.10 0.00 10.88
CA ALA A 178 -9.93 0.66 11.90
C ALA A 178 -9.30 2.00 12.28
N VAL A 179 -10.13 3.03 12.43
CA VAL A 179 -9.74 4.33 12.93
C VAL A 179 -10.57 4.68 14.18
N LEU A 180 -10.06 5.56 15.03
CA LEU A 180 -10.78 6.03 16.19
C LEU A 180 -12.09 6.72 15.79
N VAL A 181 -13.09 6.69 16.68
CA VAL A 181 -14.37 7.34 16.44
C VAL A 181 -14.34 8.75 17.05
N THR A 182 -13.58 9.66 16.42
CA THR A 182 -13.66 11.09 16.71
C THR A 182 -14.63 11.77 15.76
N PRO A 183 -15.17 12.96 16.06
CA PRO A 183 -16.06 13.69 15.14
C PRO A 183 -15.45 13.86 13.74
N LEU A 184 -14.17 14.24 13.66
CA LEU A 184 -13.47 14.45 12.39
C LEU A 184 -13.30 13.16 11.60
N LEU A 185 -12.91 12.06 12.27
CA LEU A 185 -12.74 10.77 11.62
C LEU A 185 -14.06 10.14 11.22
N ALA A 186 -15.12 10.30 12.03
CA ALA A 186 -16.46 9.84 11.69
C ALA A 186 -17.07 10.62 10.52
N ALA A 187 -16.73 11.89 10.35
CA ALA A 187 -17.13 12.69 9.18
C ALA A 187 -16.40 12.23 7.91
N ALA A 188 -15.06 12.00 7.98
CA ALA A 188 -14.26 11.58 6.82
C ALA A 188 -14.46 10.09 6.46
N TYR A 189 -14.65 9.24 7.47
CA TYR A 189 -14.86 7.79 7.33
C TYR A 189 -16.15 7.39 8.06
N PRO A 190 -17.32 7.75 7.51
CA PRO A 190 -18.59 7.46 8.16
C PRO A 190 -18.74 5.96 8.42
N PRO A 191 -19.28 5.57 9.59
CA PRO A 191 -19.55 4.17 9.88
C PRO A 191 -20.44 3.52 8.84
N ALA A 192 -20.08 2.31 8.41
CA ALA A 192 -20.84 1.58 7.41
C ALA A 192 -22.26 1.27 7.91
N ARG A 193 -23.23 1.38 7.01
CA ARG A 193 -24.60 0.85 7.20
C ARG A 193 -24.71 -0.45 6.42
N ASN A 194 -25.24 -1.49 7.04
CA ASN A 194 -25.57 -2.75 6.39
C ASN A 194 -27.00 -3.18 6.79
N GLN A 195 -27.44 -4.31 6.29
CA GLN A 195 -28.77 -4.86 6.61
C GLN A 195 -28.98 -5.10 8.11
N SER A 196 -27.91 -5.28 8.87
CA SER A 196 -27.95 -5.48 10.34
C SER A 196 -27.87 -4.18 11.14
N GLY A 197 -27.86 -3.01 10.49
CA GLY A 197 -27.83 -1.70 11.13
C GLY A 197 -26.56 -0.89 10.88
N LYS A 198 -26.35 0.16 11.69
CA LYS A 198 -25.18 1.05 11.62
C LYS A 198 -24.04 0.49 12.46
N SER A 199 -22.85 0.38 11.89
CA SER A 199 -21.64 0.02 12.64
C SER A 199 -21.22 1.13 13.60
N ASP A 200 -20.68 0.78 14.77
CA ASP A 200 -20.08 1.73 15.71
C ASP A 200 -18.71 2.25 15.27
N TRP A 201 -18.10 1.58 14.33
CA TRP A 201 -16.70 1.76 13.98
C TRP A 201 -16.53 2.47 12.66
N SER A 202 -15.67 3.49 12.68
CA SER A 202 -15.17 4.12 11.47
C SER A 202 -14.08 3.27 10.86
N LEU A 203 -14.23 2.94 9.57
CA LEU A 203 -13.28 2.14 8.82
C LEU A 203 -12.77 2.91 7.62
N MET A 204 -11.46 2.97 7.49
CA MET A 204 -10.80 3.45 6.29
C MET A 204 -10.63 2.27 5.32
N ARG A 205 -11.25 2.35 4.15
CA ARG A 205 -11.05 1.38 3.07
C ARG A 205 -9.72 1.65 2.39
N ILE A 206 -8.99 0.60 2.06
CA ILE A 206 -7.73 0.69 1.34
C ILE A 206 -7.72 -0.27 0.15
N VAL A 207 -7.13 0.16 -0.96
CA VAL A 207 -6.81 -0.70 -2.10
C VAL A 207 -5.32 -0.54 -2.38
N VAL A 208 -4.64 -1.67 -2.55
CA VAL A 208 -3.18 -1.71 -2.71
C VAL A 208 -2.82 -2.60 -3.90
N GLY A 209 -1.93 -2.10 -4.75
CA GLY A 209 -1.26 -2.85 -5.79
C GLY A 209 0.13 -3.30 -5.33
N PHE A 210 0.28 -4.60 -5.08
CA PHE A 210 1.56 -5.19 -4.67
C PHE A 210 2.34 -5.67 -5.89
N CYS A 211 3.63 -5.42 -5.94
CA CYS A 211 4.53 -5.99 -6.95
C CYS A 211 4.51 -7.53 -6.86
N ALA A 212 4.14 -8.22 -7.94
CA ALA A 212 4.10 -9.67 -7.96
C ALA A 212 5.48 -10.34 -7.75
N ARG A 213 6.58 -9.63 -8.04
CA ARG A 213 7.96 -10.12 -7.83
C ARG A 213 8.44 -9.93 -6.40
N SER A 214 8.42 -8.68 -5.91
CA SER A 214 8.99 -8.34 -4.61
C SER A 214 7.97 -8.32 -3.47
N GLY A 215 6.67 -8.22 -3.77
CA GLY A 215 5.61 -8.01 -2.79
C GLY A 215 5.59 -6.61 -2.17
N ALA A 216 6.42 -5.70 -2.66
CA ALA A 216 6.40 -4.31 -2.21
C ALA A 216 5.20 -3.55 -2.79
N VAL A 217 4.80 -2.46 -2.15
CA VAL A 217 3.70 -1.62 -2.62
C VAL A 217 4.16 -0.80 -3.82
N LEU A 218 3.46 -0.91 -4.94
CA LEU A 218 3.66 -0.07 -6.12
C LEU A 218 2.60 1.03 -6.23
N SER A 219 1.40 0.77 -5.74
CA SER A 219 0.29 1.73 -5.72
C SER A 219 -0.59 1.49 -4.50
N ALA A 220 -1.16 2.54 -3.94
CA ALA A 220 -2.09 2.44 -2.83
C ALA A 220 -3.01 3.66 -2.80
N LEU A 221 -4.26 3.45 -2.41
CA LEU A 221 -5.23 4.50 -2.18
C LEU A 221 -6.13 4.14 -1.01
N GLU A 222 -6.56 5.14 -0.27
CA GLU A 222 -7.51 5.01 0.81
C GLU A 222 -8.81 5.77 0.49
N GLY A 223 -9.87 5.43 1.20
CA GLY A 223 -11.14 6.12 1.08
C GLY A 223 -12.14 5.70 2.15
N ALA A 224 -13.27 6.39 2.17
CA ALA A 224 -14.39 6.02 3.02
C ALA A 224 -15.04 4.70 2.54
N MET A 225 -15.75 4.01 3.44
CA MET A 225 -16.44 2.76 3.12
C MET A 225 -17.54 2.90 2.05
N GLN A 226 -18.05 4.10 1.85
CA GLN A 226 -19.04 4.43 0.81
C GLN A 226 -18.44 4.37 -0.60
N ARG A 227 -17.14 4.59 -0.74
CA ARG A 227 -16.43 4.42 -2.01
C ARG A 227 -16.05 2.95 -2.18
N SER A 228 -16.49 2.30 -3.25
CA SER A 228 -16.19 0.89 -3.50
C SER A 228 -14.70 0.64 -3.77
N GLU A 229 -14.24 -0.60 -3.57
CA GLU A 229 -12.86 -0.98 -3.90
C GLU A 229 -12.58 -0.83 -5.40
N GLN A 230 -13.58 -1.11 -6.24
CA GLN A 230 -13.48 -0.91 -7.68
C GLN A 230 -13.26 0.58 -8.03
N ALA A 231 -13.99 1.50 -7.37
CA ALA A 231 -13.82 2.94 -7.60
C ALA A 231 -12.44 3.46 -7.13
N LEU A 232 -11.87 2.88 -6.08
CA LEU A 232 -10.49 3.16 -5.67
C LEU A 232 -9.49 2.58 -6.69
N ALA A 233 -9.76 1.38 -7.21
CA ALA A 233 -8.93 0.75 -8.22
C ALA A 233 -8.86 1.56 -9.52
N TRP A 234 -9.97 2.19 -9.96
CA TRP A 234 -9.95 3.04 -11.15
C TRP A 234 -8.93 4.19 -11.04
N THR A 235 -8.86 4.83 -9.88
CA THR A 235 -7.88 5.89 -9.62
C THR A 235 -6.43 5.35 -9.62
N LEU A 236 -6.20 4.14 -9.09
CA LEU A 236 -4.89 3.51 -9.13
C LEU A 236 -4.47 3.13 -10.56
N ILE A 237 -5.41 2.64 -11.36
CA ILE A 237 -5.21 2.28 -12.77
C ILE A 237 -4.86 3.54 -13.57
N GLU A 238 -5.62 4.63 -13.40
CA GLU A 238 -5.35 5.90 -14.07
C GLU A 238 -3.93 6.45 -13.78
N ALA A 239 -3.46 6.32 -12.55
CA ALA A 239 -2.14 6.80 -12.12
C ALA A 239 -0.98 5.86 -12.47
N ALA A 240 -1.24 4.65 -12.94
CA ALA A 240 -0.21 3.67 -13.23
C ALA A 240 0.34 3.83 -14.65
N ALA A 241 1.57 3.32 -14.87
CA ALA A 241 2.20 3.32 -16.19
C ALA A 241 1.44 2.41 -17.17
N ALA A 242 1.49 2.78 -18.47
CA ALA A 242 1.02 1.93 -19.55
C ALA A 242 1.66 0.52 -19.46
N PHE A 243 0.99 -0.48 -20.00
CA PHE A 243 1.40 -1.89 -20.01
C PHE A 243 1.52 -2.54 -18.64
N THR A 244 1.06 -1.91 -17.56
CA THR A 244 0.89 -2.57 -16.25
C THR A 244 -0.15 -3.67 -16.37
N LEU A 245 0.14 -4.86 -15.83
CA LEU A 245 -0.85 -5.94 -15.68
C LEU A 245 -1.43 -5.94 -14.28
N TRP A 246 -2.73 -5.81 -14.18
CA TRP A 246 -3.49 -5.89 -12.94
C TRP A 246 -4.02 -7.31 -12.72
N ILE A 247 -3.61 -7.93 -11.63
CA ILE A 247 -4.07 -9.26 -11.23
C ILE A 247 -5.04 -9.09 -10.07
N GLY A 248 -6.33 -9.33 -10.30
CA GLY A 248 -7.40 -9.10 -9.32
C GLY A 248 -8.23 -10.34 -9.03
N ASP A 249 -8.85 -10.36 -7.86
CA ASP A 249 -9.80 -11.40 -7.49
C ASP A 249 -11.19 -11.17 -8.11
N ARG A 250 -12.21 -11.91 -7.64
CA ARG A 250 -13.60 -11.80 -8.16
C ARG A 250 -14.24 -10.43 -7.91
N ASN A 251 -13.77 -9.69 -6.92
CA ASN A 251 -14.27 -8.36 -6.63
C ASN A 251 -13.83 -7.34 -7.70
N PHE A 252 -12.64 -7.52 -8.26
CA PHE A 252 -12.11 -6.72 -9.37
C PHE A 252 -12.43 -7.34 -10.75
N GLY A 253 -12.99 -8.55 -10.80
CA GLY A 253 -13.42 -9.22 -12.02
C GLY A 253 -14.74 -8.63 -12.55
N VAL A 254 -14.80 -7.33 -12.80
CA VAL A 254 -15.94 -6.56 -13.30
C VAL A 254 -15.55 -5.77 -14.54
N TRP A 255 -16.52 -5.54 -15.42
CA TRP A 255 -16.29 -4.81 -16.69
C TRP A 255 -15.57 -3.48 -16.47
N SER A 256 -16.02 -2.70 -15.50
CA SER A 256 -15.51 -1.35 -15.25
C SER A 256 -14.01 -1.29 -14.89
N VAL A 257 -13.50 -2.28 -14.18
CA VAL A 257 -12.04 -2.38 -13.84
C VAL A 257 -11.24 -2.74 -15.09
N VAL A 258 -11.74 -3.67 -15.89
CA VAL A 258 -11.08 -4.10 -17.13
C VAL A 258 -11.10 -2.98 -18.17
N ALA A 259 -12.26 -2.32 -18.38
CA ALA A 259 -12.39 -1.20 -19.31
C ALA A 259 -11.47 -0.02 -18.92
N GLN A 260 -11.36 0.28 -17.62
CA GLN A 260 -10.43 1.30 -17.13
C GLN A 260 -8.97 0.93 -17.44
N ALA A 261 -8.57 -0.32 -17.25
CA ALA A 261 -7.22 -0.77 -17.58
C ALA A 261 -6.92 -0.61 -19.08
N VAL A 262 -7.84 -1.05 -19.95
CA VAL A 262 -7.69 -0.93 -21.41
C VAL A 262 -7.58 0.53 -21.84
N ARG A 263 -8.43 1.41 -21.29
CA ARG A 263 -8.39 2.85 -21.56
C ARG A 263 -7.02 3.46 -21.34
N TYR A 264 -6.32 3.05 -20.28
CA TYR A 264 -4.99 3.54 -19.94
C TYR A 264 -3.85 2.67 -20.56
N ARG A 265 -4.14 1.89 -21.60
CA ARG A 265 -3.17 1.01 -22.29
C ARG A 265 -2.53 0.02 -21.32
N GLN A 266 -3.31 -0.50 -20.40
CA GLN A 266 -2.91 -1.48 -19.40
C GLN A 266 -3.70 -2.77 -19.63
N ASP A 267 -3.29 -3.84 -18.94
CA ASP A 267 -3.92 -5.14 -19.09
C ASP A 267 -4.49 -5.64 -17.77
N ALA A 268 -5.47 -6.54 -17.84
CA ALA A 268 -6.12 -7.17 -16.72
C ALA A 268 -6.01 -8.70 -16.80
N LEU A 269 -5.83 -9.34 -15.64
CA LEU A 269 -5.97 -10.77 -15.42
C LEU A 269 -6.82 -10.95 -14.15
N VAL A 270 -8.11 -11.16 -14.32
CA VAL A 270 -9.06 -11.15 -13.21
C VAL A 270 -9.85 -12.45 -13.13
N ARG A 271 -10.16 -12.87 -11.90
CA ARG A 271 -11.04 -14.01 -11.67
C ARG A 271 -12.49 -13.60 -11.80
N LEU A 272 -13.27 -14.44 -12.47
CA LEU A 272 -14.72 -14.27 -12.58
C LEU A 272 -15.48 -15.17 -11.60
N THR A 273 -16.71 -14.81 -11.30
CA THR A 273 -17.67 -15.75 -10.73
C THR A 273 -18.15 -16.71 -11.81
N ARG A 274 -18.59 -17.91 -11.45
CA ARG A 274 -19.17 -18.87 -12.40
C ARG A 274 -20.30 -18.24 -13.21
N ALA A 275 -21.23 -17.58 -12.54
CA ALA A 275 -22.37 -16.94 -13.22
C ALA A 275 -21.94 -15.89 -14.27
N ARG A 276 -20.92 -15.08 -13.96
CA ARG A 276 -20.37 -14.10 -14.91
C ARG A 276 -19.69 -14.78 -16.08
N ALA A 277 -18.87 -15.81 -15.82
CA ALA A 277 -18.20 -16.57 -16.87
C ALA A 277 -19.22 -17.25 -17.81
N THR A 278 -20.27 -17.90 -17.28
CA THR A 278 -21.35 -18.50 -18.07
C THR A 278 -22.09 -17.47 -18.93
N LYS A 279 -22.37 -16.27 -18.36
CA LYS A 279 -23.01 -15.19 -19.14
C LYS A 279 -22.11 -14.71 -20.29
N LEU A 280 -20.82 -14.57 -20.05
CA LEU A 280 -19.85 -14.16 -21.07
C LEU A 280 -19.65 -15.23 -22.14
N ALA A 281 -19.75 -16.50 -21.79
CA ALA A 281 -19.76 -17.63 -22.72
C ALA A 281 -21.09 -17.79 -23.48
N ARG A 282 -22.05 -16.87 -23.30
CA ARG A 282 -23.39 -16.93 -23.92
C ARG A 282 -24.14 -18.23 -23.64
N GLY A 283 -24.02 -18.77 -22.42
CA GLY A 283 -24.63 -20.01 -22.00
C GLY A 283 -23.94 -21.28 -22.49
N GLN A 284 -22.93 -21.17 -23.36
CA GLN A 284 -22.20 -22.35 -23.84
C GLN A 284 -21.27 -22.88 -22.74
N PRO A 285 -21.31 -24.17 -22.43
CA PRO A 285 -20.41 -24.78 -21.45
C PRO A 285 -18.94 -24.60 -21.84
N LEU A 286 -18.11 -24.29 -20.88
CA LEU A 286 -16.66 -24.20 -21.04
C LEU A 286 -16.02 -25.52 -20.57
N GLN A 287 -15.13 -26.09 -21.38
CA GLN A 287 -14.33 -27.24 -21.01
C GLN A 287 -13.03 -26.82 -20.30
N SER A 288 -12.52 -27.67 -19.43
CA SER A 288 -11.26 -27.37 -18.72
C SER A 288 -10.08 -27.30 -19.70
N GLY A 289 -9.33 -26.21 -19.64
CA GLY A 289 -8.29 -25.87 -20.60
C GLY A 289 -8.74 -24.94 -21.72
N GLU A 290 -10.04 -24.65 -21.79
CA GLU A 290 -10.58 -23.78 -22.84
C GLU A 290 -10.14 -22.33 -22.67
N ASP A 291 -9.83 -21.72 -23.82
CA ASP A 291 -9.37 -20.35 -23.98
C ASP A 291 -10.13 -19.73 -25.16
N ARG A 292 -11.13 -18.95 -24.84
CA ARG A 292 -12.08 -18.40 -25.82
C ARG A 292 -11.95 -16.90 -25.93
N LEU A 293 -11.74 -16.37 -27.13
CA LEU A 293 -11.82 -14.96 -27.40
C LEU A 293 -13.28 -14.48 -27.32
N ILE A 294 -13.54 -13.46 -26.52
CA ILE A 294 -14.87 -12.91 -26.31
C ILE A 294 -14.86 -11.38 -26.32
N GLN A 295 -16.05 -10.82 -26.56
CA GLN A 295 -16.35 -9.39 -26.35
C GLN A 295 -17.16 -9.23 -25.07
N TRP A 296 -16.58 -8.55 -24.08
CA TRP A 296 -17.27 -8.26 -22.83
C TRP A 296 -17.96 -6.92 -22.88
N SER A 297 -19.25 -6.92 -23.18
CA SER A 297 -20.09 -5.72 -23.16
C SER A 297 -20.54 -5.38 -21.74
N PRO A 298 -20.63 -4.09 -21.38
CA PRO A 298 -21.15 -3.68 -20.08
C PRO A 298 -22.64 -4.00 -19.93
N SER A 299 -23.05 -4.47 -18.76
CA SER A 299 -24.45 -4.61 -18.40
C SER A 299 -25.03 -3.28 -17.91
N ARG A 300 -26.37 -3.16 -17.87
CA ARG A 300 -27.03 -1.94 -17.33
C ARG A 300 -26.60 -1.59 -15.91
N SER A 301 -26.31 -2.59 -15.08
CA SER A 301 -25.90 -2.43 -13.68
C SER A 301 -24.41 -2.15 -13.50
N ASP A 302 -23.59 -2.27 -14.55
CA ASP A 302 -22.16 -2.00 -14.42
C ASP A 302 -21.91 -0.50 -14.22
N GLN A 303 -21.18 -0.16 -13.19
CA GLN A 303 -20.70 1.20 -12.96
C GLN A 303 -19.67 1.56 -14.05
N THR A 304 -19.69 2.80 -14.49
CA THR A 304 -18.77 3.31 -15.52
C THR A 304 -17.75 4.24 -14.86
N PRO A 305 -16.44 3.97 -15.01
CA PRO A 305 -15.42 4.90 -14.53
C PRO A 305 -15.56 6.26 -15.24
N PRO A 306 -15.27 7.38 -14.57
CA PRO A 306 -15.34 8.71 -15.17
C PRO A 306 -14.55 8.79 -16.46
N GLY A 307 -15.17 9.31 -17.54
CA GLY A 307 -14.55 9.46 -18.85
C GLY A 307 -14.25 8.14 -19.61
N THR A 308 -14.74 6.99 -19.15
CA THR A 308 -14.66 5.71 -19.87
C THR A 308 -15.92 5.52 -20.69
N GLU A 309 -15.77 5.15 -21.96
CA GLU A 309 -16.91 4.81 -22.82
C GLU A 309 -17.49 3.43 -22.45
N ARG A 310 -18.79 3.30 -22.55
CA ARG A 310 -19.50 2.02 -22.34
C ARG A 310 -19.42 1.14 -23.59
N SER A 311 -18.22 0.80 -24.01
CA SER A 311 -17.92 -0.05 -25.16
C SER A 311 -17.57 -1.46 -24.74
N ALA A 312 -17.68 -2.42 -25.66
CA ALA A 312 -17.23 -3.79 -25.42
C ALA A 312 -15.70 -3.85 -25.33
N VAL A 313 -15.21 -4.69 -24.43
CA VAL A 313 -13.77 -4.97 -24.25
C VAL A 313 -13.47 -6.35 -24.80
N SER A 314 -12.56 -6.43 -25.76
CA SER A 314 -12.03 -7.71 -26.26
C SER A 314 -11.11 -8.36 -25.23
N GLY A 315 -11.23 -9.67 -25.08
CA GLY A 315 -10.33 -10.42 -24.21
C GLY A 315 -10.62 -11.92 -24.28
N ARG A 316 -9.87 -12.65 -23.47
CA ARG A 316 -9.91 -14.11 -23.42
C ARG A 316 -10.61 -14.57 -22.16
N LEU A 317 -11.59 -15.44 -22.32
CA LEU A 317 -12.24 -16.15 -21.22
C LEU A 317 -11.61 -17.53 -21.11
N ILE A 318 -10.99 -17.80 -19.98
CA ILE A 318 -10.22 -19.02 -19.72
C ILE A 318 -10.90 -19.77 -18.59
N TYR A 319 -11.13 -21.06 -18.79
CA TYR A 319 -11.59 -21.97 -17.73
C TYR A 319 -10.56 -23.08 -17.49
N VAL A 320 -10.15 -23.24 -16.24
CA VAL A 320 -9.24 -24.31 -15.82
C VAL A 320 -9.74 -24.97 -14.54
N ARG A 321 -9.75 -26.28 -14.51
CA ARG A 321 -10.03 -27.06 -13.33
C ARG A 321 -8.72 -27.56 -12.73
N LEU A 322 -8.41 -27.12 -11.50
CA LEU A 322 -7.15 -27.40 -10.83
C LEU A 322 -7.37 -28.29 -9.61
N ARG A 323 -6.45 -29.23 -9.36
CA ARG A 323 -6.46 -30.00 -8.12
C ARG A 323 -5.53 -29.34 -7.10
N LYS A 324 -6.07 -28.96 -5.93
CA LYS A 324 -5.29 -28.35 -4.85
C LYS A 324 -5.70 -28.97 -3.51
N ASN A 325 -4.73 -29.52 -2.78
CA ASN A 325 -4.95 -30.19 -1.50
C ASN A 325 -6.08 -31.25 -1.57
N GLY A 326 -6.08 -32.09 -2.61
CA GLY A 326 -7.08 -33.14 -2.83
C GLY A 326 -8.44 -32.65 -3.35
N LYS A 327 -8.71 -31.34 -3.40
CA LYS A 327 -9.97 -30.75 -3.86
C LYS A 327 -9.84 -30.17 -5.25
N TRP A 328 -10.90 -30.32 -6.05
CA TRP A 328 -11.02 -29.65 -7.34
C TRP A 328 -11.46 -28.19 -7.15
N ILE A 329 -10.80 -27.28 -7.84
CA ILE A 329 -11.08 -25.85 -7.84
C ILE A 329 -11.33 -25.42 -9.27
N ASP A 330 -12.53 -24.90 -9.55
CA ASP A 330 -12.86 -24.27 -10.81
C ASP A 330 -12.37 -22.83 -10.82
N LEU A 331 -11.59 -22.50 -11.84
CA LEU A 331 -10.98 -21.20 -12.02
C LEU A 331 -11.41 -20.60 -13.36
N TRP A 332 -12.23 -19.57 -13.31
CA TRP A 332 -12.61 -18.77 -14.47
C TRP A 332 -11.81 -17.47 -14.45
N LEU A 333 -11.05 -17.22 -15.51
CA LEU A 333 -10.24 -16.02 -15.68
C LEU A 333 -10.72 -15.25 -16.90
N PHE A 334 -10.62 -13.93 -16.82
CA PHE A 334 -10.68 -13.05 -17.98
C PHE A 334 -9.37 -12.28 -18.08
N THR A 335 -8.84 -12.14 -19.30
CA THR A 335 -7.64 -11.36 -19.55
C THR A 335 -7.72 -10.62 -20.88
N THR A 336 -7.07 -9.46 -20.94
CA THR A 336 -6.87 -8.67 -22.17
C THR A 336 -5.56 -9.01 -22.90
N LEU A 337 -4.74 -9.89 -22.31
CA LEU A 337 -3.48 -10.35 -22.89
C LEU A 337 -3.73 -11.31 -24.03
N ASP A 338 -2.92 -11.19 -25.10
CA ASP A 338 -2.97 -12.09 -26.25
C ASP A 338 -2.54 -13.53 -25.94
N ALA A 339 -2.87 -14.48 -26.82
CA ALA A 339 -2.56 -15.90 -26.62
C ALA A 339 -1.13 -16.24 -27.02
N THR A 340 -0.54 -15.52 -27.96
CA THR A 340 0.79 -15.79 -28.53
C THR A 340 1.88 -15.64 -27.47
N ASP A 341 1.90 -14.47 -26.81
CA ASP A 341 2.91 -14.17 -25.78
C ASP A 341 2.51 -14.71 -24.39
N TYR A 342 1.21 -14.95 -24.15
CA TYR A 342 0.66 -15.29 -22.82
C TYR A 342 -0.17 -16.57 -22.83
N PRO A 343 0.46 -17.74 -22.92
CA PRO A 343 -0.24 -19.02 -22.88
C PRO A 343 -0.98 -19.24 -21.55
N VAL A 344 -2.04 -20.05 -21.57
CA VAL A 344 -2.91 -20.32 -20.40
C VAL A 344 -2.13 -20.74 -19.17
N ALA A 345 -1.15 -21.63 -19.30
CA ALA A 345 -0.32 -22.10 -18.19
C ALA A 345 0.42 -20.96 -17.47
N LEU A 346 0.95 -19.99 -18.22
CA LEU A 346 1.60 -18.79 -17.70
C LEU A 346 0.62 -17.93 -16.91
N LEU A 347 -0.57 -17.67 -17.48
CA LEU A 347 -1.61 -16.86 -16.85
C LEU A 347 -2.12 -17.50 -15.55
N VAL A 348 -2.35 -18.79 -15.55
CA VAL A 348 -2.74 -19.57 -14.36
C VAL A 348 -1.67 -19.48 -13.28
N SER A 349 -0.38 -19.63 -13.67
CA SER A 349 0.76 -19.46 -12.76
C SER A 349 0.80 -18.05 -12.15
N TRP A 350 0.60 -17.02 -12.97
CA TRP A 350 0.58 -15.63 -12.50
C TRP A 350 -0.62 -15.34 -11.58
N TYR A 351 -1.80 -15.85 -11.96
CA TYR A 351 -2.97 -15.72 -11.12
C TYR A 351 -2.79 -16.43 -9.76
N GLY A 352 -2.10 -17.55 -9.75
CA GLY A 352 -1.74 -18.29 -8.53
C GLY A 352 -0.96 -17.41 -7.51
N GLN A 353 -0.21 -16.41 -7.98
CA GLN A 353 0.52 -15.47 -7.13
C GLN A 353 -0.41 -14.50 -6.40
N ARG A 354 -1.66 -14.31 -6.85
CA ARG A 354 -2.65 -13.42 -6.19
C ARG A 354 -2.81 -13.75 -4.71
N TRP A 355 -2.74 -15.02 -4.33
CA TRP A 355 -2.81 -15.43 -2.93
C TRP A 355 -1.77 -14.76 -2.03
N GLN A 356 -0.66 -14.30 -2.59
CA GLN A 356 0.37 -13.58 -1.85
C GLN A 356 -0.14 -12.25 -1.29
N ALA A 357 -1.15 -11.61 -1.90
CA ALA A 357 -1.73 -10.38 -1.38
C ALA A 357 -2.27 -10.55 0.05
N GLU A 358 -2.86 -11.70 0.37
CA GLU A 358 -3.34 -11.99 1.72
C GLU A 358 -2.19 -12.04 2.74
N LEU A 359 -1.04 -12.61 2.34
CA LEU A 359 0.18 -12.63 3.16
C LEU A 359 0.78 -11.23 3.29
N HIS A 360 0.74 -10.42 2.21
CA HIS A 360 1.20 -9.04 2.23
C HIS A 360 0.32 -8.19 3.16
N PHE A 361 -1.01 -8.28 3.06
CA PHE A 361 -1.91 -7.60 3.99
C PHE A 361 -1.77 -8.10 5.44
N ARG A 362 -1.53 -9.38 5.66
CA ARG A 362 -1.20 -9.89 6.99
C ARG A 362 0.06 -9.20 7.55
N SER A 363 1.11 -9.05 6.73
CA SER A 363 2.33 -8.34 7.15
C SER A 363 2.04 -6.86 7.42
N VAL A 364 1.33 -6.18 6.55
CA VAL A 364 0.94 -4.77 6.71
C VAL A 364 0.06 -4.57 7.95
N LYS A 365 -0.99 -5.38 8.13
CA LYS A 365 -1.97 -5.18 9.20
C LYS A 365 -1.47 -5.68 10.55
N THR A 366 -0.85 -6.85 10.61
CA THR A 366 -0.46 -7.50 11.86
C THR A 366 0.97 -7.16 12.24
N GLN A 367 1.93 -7.37 11.32
CA GLN A 367 3.35 -7.18 11.65
C GLN A 367 3.74 -5.70 11.68
N MET A 368 3.19 -4.85 10.78
CA MET A 368 3.37 -3.40 10.81
C MET A 368 2.33 -2.69 11.67
N LYS A 369 1.43 -3.42 12.33
CA LYS A 369 0.37 -2.90 13.23
C LYS A 369 -0.48 -1.79 12.61
N LEU A 370 -0.80 -1.90 11.31
CA LEU A 370 -1.69 -0.95 10.63
C LEU A 370 -3.17 -1.35 10.69
N ALA A 371 -3.53 -2.46 11.35
CA ALA A 371 -4.93 -2.88 11.47
C ALA A 371 -5.80 -1.82 12.15
N GLU A 372 -5.22 -1.09 13.10
CA GLU A 372 -5.88 -0.04 13.89
C GLU A 372 -4.98 1.19 13.95
N LEU A 373 -5.52 2.35 13.56
CA LEU A 373 -4.82 3.62 13.58
C LEU A 373 -5.28 4.46 14.78
N HIS A 374 -4.40 4.60 15.76
CA HIS A 374 -4.67 5.36 17.00
C HIS A 374 -4.35 6.85 16.81
N VAL A 375 -5.10 7.51 15.92
CA VAL A 375 -4.97 8.93 15.60
C VAL A 375 -6.34 9.60 15.60
N CYS A 376 -6.36 10.93 15.82
CA CYS A 376 -7.61 11.67 16.03
C CYS A 376 -8.10 12.42 14.78
N THR A 377 -7.29 12.53 13.72
CA THR A 377 -7.64 13.29 12.52
C THR A 377 -7.47 12.47 11.24
N PRO A 378 -8.27 12.74 10.19
CA PRO A 378 -8.16 12.05 8.90
C PRO A 378 -6.78 12.21 8.26
N GLU A 379 -6.20 13.40 8.35
CA GLU A 379 -4.88 13.69 7.80
C GLU A 379 -3.80 12.83 8.48
N MET A 380 -3.85 12.69 9.81
CA MET A 380 -2.92 11.82 10.52
C MET A 380 -3.15 10.34 10.20
N ALA A 381 -4.40 9.90 9.99
CA ALA A 381 -4.69 8.54 9.56
C ALA A 381 -4.04 8.22 8.19
N ARG A 382 -4.14 9.15 7.24
CA ARG A 382 -3.47 9.06 5.94
C ARG A 382 -1.94 9.03 6.09
N LYS A 383 -1.37 9.93 6.91
CA LYS A 383 0.08 9.96 7.15
C LYS A 383 0.60 8.66 7.74
N GLU A 384 -0.09 8.10 8.73
CA GLU A 384 0.27 6.81 9.33
C GLU A 384 0.15 5.65 8.33
N PHE A 385 -0.87 5.66 7.50
CA PHE A 385 -1.04 4.67 6.44
C PHE A 385 0.13 4.70 5.45
N TYR A 386 0.45 5.86 4.86
CA TYR A 386 1.54 5.97 3.89
C TYR A 386 2.92 5.76 4.52
N ALA A 387 3.16 6.22 5.75
CA ALA A 387 4.38 5.93 6.49
C ALA A 387 4.55 4.41 6.76
N GLY A 388 3.45 3.74 7.08
CA GLY A 388 3.45 2.28 7.25
C GLY A 388 3.74 1.53 5.96
N LEU A 389 3.18 1.97 4.82
CA LEU A 389 3.45 1.38 3.51
C LEU A 389 4.90 1.63 3.06
N LEU A 390 5.47 2.80 3.36
CA LEU A 390 6.89 3.09 3.13
C LEU A 390 7.79 2.13 3.92
N ALA A 391 7.55 2.02 5.23
CA ALA A 391 8.31 1.11 6.09
C ALA A 391 8.19 -0.36 5.64
N TYR A 392 6.97 -0.80 5.31
CA TYR A 392 6.70 -2.13 4.76
C TYR A 392 7.49 -2.37 3.46
N SER A 393 7.44 -1.43 2.53
CA SER A 393 8.10 -1.55 1.22
C SER A 393 9.62 -1.52 1.33
N LEU A 394 10.19 -0.81 2.31
CA LEU A 394 11.63 -0.87 2.62
C LEU A 394 12.04 -2.27 3.08
N VAL A 395 11.27 -2.90 3.97
CA VAL A 395 11.53 -4.30 4.37
C VAL A 395 11.50 -5.21 3.15
N ARG A 396 10.51 -5.06 2.26
CA ARG A 396 10.39 -5.87 1.04
C ARG A 396 11.54 -5.63 0.06
N ALA A 397 12.03 -4.38 -0.07
CA ALA A 397 13.20 -4.05 -0.89
C ALA A 397 14.46 -4.76 -0.39
N VAL A 398 14.69 -4.73 0.92
CA VAL A 398 15.83 -5.41 1.56
C VAL A 398 15.71 -6.93 1.41
N MET A 399 14.52 -7.50 1.66
CA MET A 399 14.28 -8.93 1.44
C MET A 399 14.50 -9.35 -0.01
N TRP A 400 14.10 -8.51 -0.98
CA TRP A 400 14.36 -8.78 -2.40
C TRP A 400 15.86 -8.81 -2.69
N GLY A 401 16.61 -7.80 -2.23
CA GLY A 401 18.06 -7.73 -2.41
C GLY A 401 18.78 -8.91 -1.76
N ALA A 402 18.41 -9.28 -0.53
CA ALA A 402 18.97 -10.44 0.18
C ALA A 402 18.59 -11.76 -0.49
N GLY A 403 17.35 -11.88 -0.97
CA GLY A 403 16.82 -13.07 -1.63
C GLY A 403 17.53 -13.41 -2.96
N GLN A 404 18.17 -12.43 -3.62
CA GLN A 404 18.96 -12.70 -4.84
C GLN A 404 20.21 -13.58 -4.58
N ARG A 405 20.56 -13.79 -3.32
CA ARG A 405 21.68 -14.65 -2.88
C ARG A 405 21.22 -16.05 -2.50
N LEU A 406 19.93 -16.33 -2.54
CA LEU A 406 19.32 -17.57 -2.07
C LEU A 406 18.62 -18.29 -3.21
N GLU A 407 18.76 -19.61 -3.28
CA GLU A 407 18.13 -20.46 -4.30
C GLU A 407 16.61 -20.29 -4.32
N GLY A 408 15.95 -20.26 -3.17
CA GLY A 408 14.50 -20.05 -3.05
C GLY A 408 14.03 -18.58 -3.12
N GLY A 409 14.96 -17.63 -3.26
CA GLY A 409 14.68 -16.21 -3.38
C GLY A 409 13.98 -15.61 -2.16
N ILE A 410 13.27 -14.51 -2.38
CA ILE A 410 12.55 -13.77 -1.33
C ILE A 410 11.51 -14.60 -0.55
N LYS A 411 11.01 -15.69 -1.14
CA LYS A 411 9.97 -16.54 -0.52
C LYS A 411 10.49 -17.34 0.68
N THR A 412 11.78 -17.56 0.77
CA THR A 412 12.42 -18.28 1.88
C THR A 412 12.68 -17.40 3.10
N LEU A 413 12.56 -16.07 2.97
CA LEU A 413 12.90 -15.13 4.02
C LEU A 413 11.73 -14.82 4.96
N SER A 414 12.04 -14.63 6.24
CA SER A 414 11.09 -14.20 7.26
C SER A 414 10.93 -12.67 7.25
N PHE A 415 9.73 -12.19 6.97
CA PHE A 415 9.43 -10.75 7.02
C PHE A 415 9.66 -10.16 8.42
N SER A 416 9.24 -10.85 9.46
CA SER A 416 9.37 -10.37 10.84
C SER A 416 10.84 -10.22 11.25
N GLN A 417 11.70 -11.18 10.89
CA GLN A 417 13.13 -11.11 11.19
C GLN A 417 13.83 -10.08 10.31
N ALA A 418 13.52 -10.01 9.02
CA ALA A 418 14.05 -8.97 8.13
C ALA A 418 13.71 -7.56 8.63
N ARG A 419 12.48 -7.34 9.13
CA ARG A 419 12.09 -6.08 9.78
C ARG A 419 12.95 -5.78 11.01
N ARG A 420 13.22 -6.77 11.86
CA ARG A 420 14.07 -6.62 13.06
C ARG A 420 15.48 -6.21 12.68
N VAL A 421 16.09 -6.93 11.74
CA VAL A 421 17.44 -6.61 11.25
C VAL A 421 17.47 -5.21 10.65
N LEU A 422 16.50 -4.85 9.81
CA LEU A 422 16.43 -3.51 9.25
C LEU A 422 16.32 -2.43 10.32
N LEU A 423 15.51 -2.63 11.37
CA LEU A 423 15.37 -1.68 12.47
C LEU A 423 16.69 -1.44 13.18
N GLU A 424 17.45 -2.50 13.52
CA GLU A 424 18.73 -2.36 14.20
C GLU A 424 19.77 -1.68 13.29
N ARG A 425 19.82 -2.05 12.03
CA ARG A 425 20.69 -1.40 11.05
C ARG A 425 20.28 0.06 10.78
N PHE A 426 18.99 0.38 10.88
CA PHE A 426 18.49 1.75 10.80
C PHE A 426 19.04 2.63 11.92
N LYS A 427 19.04 2.13 13.17
CA LYS A 427 19.62 2.80 14.33
C LYS A 427 21.12 3.05 14.15
N THR A 428 21.87 2.04 13.70
CA THR A 428 23.31 2.12 13.51
C THR A 428 23.69 3.15 12.44
N TRP A 429 22.99 3.15 11.30
CA TRP A 429 23.22 4.14 10.25
C TRP A 429 22.93 5.57 10.71
N GLY A 430 21.84 5.76 11.44
CA GLY A 430 21.44 7.08 11.97
C GLY A 430 22.46 7.68 12.92
N ARG A 431 23.19 6.85 13.69
CA ARG A 431 24.29 7.28 14.57
C ARG A 431 25.53 7.75 13.81
N GLY A 432 25.68 7.35 12.54
CA GLY A 432 26.81 7.77 11.71
C GLY A 432 28.06 6.90 11.82
N ALA A 433 28.00 5.78 12.53
CA ALA A 433 29.15 4.92 12.83
C ALA A 433 29.68 4.11 11.63
N ILE A 434 28.90 3.98 10.54
CA ILE A 434 29.20 3.11 9.41
C ILE A 434 28.93 3.80 8.08
N GLY A 435 29.78 3.56 7.06
CA GLY A 435 29.55 4.00 5.68
C GLY A 435 28.29 3.38 5.07
N LEU A 436 27.74 4.01 4.04
CA LEU A 436 26.47 3.54 3.43
C LEU A 436 26.67 2.20 2.71
N ASP A 437 27.81 1.99 2.06
CA ASP A 437 28.12 0.76 1.33
C ASP A 437 28.26 -0.44 2.26
N ASP A 438 29.05 -0.28 3.33
CA ASP A 438 29.23 -1.33 4.33
C ASP A 438 27.93 -1.61 5.08
N TRP A 439 27.19 -0.57 5.42
CA TRP A 439 25.88 -0.71 6.04
C TRP A 439 24.92 -1.54 5.17
N SER A 440 24.85 -1.25 3.87
CA SER A 440 23.98 -1.98 2.96
C SER A 440 24.43 -3.43 2.78
N ARG A 441 25.75 -3.67 2.63
CA ARG A 441 26.30 -5.02 2.51
C ARG A 441 25.96 -5.87 3.72
N GLN A 442 26.24 -5.36 4.92
CA GLN A 442 25.94 -6.05 6.17
C GLN A 442 24.44 -6.29 6.37
N LEU A 443 23.58 -5.31 6.03
CA LEU A 443 22.13 -5.45 6.09
C LEU A 443 21.66 -6.63 5.22
N LEU A 444 22.10 -6.70 3.96
CA LEU A 444 21.71 -7.77 3.05
C LEU A 444 22.23 -9.15 3.47
N GLU A 445 23.45 -9.22 4.01
CA GLU A 445 24.04 -10.44 4.55
C GLU A 445 23.25 -10.97 5.74
N GLU A 446 22.97 -10.11 6.72
CA GLU A 446 22.19 -10.50 7.90
C GLU A 446 20.76 -10.90 7.55
N VAL A 447 20.10 -10.21 6.62
CA VAL A 447 18.74 -10.57 6.21
C VAL A 447 18.73 -11.88 5.43
N ALA A 448 19.78 -12.19 4.65
CA ALA A 448 19.89 -13.48 3.94
C ALA A 448 19.93 -14.68 4.90
N LEU A 449 20.42 -14.49 6.12
CA LEU A 449 20.42 -15.52 7.16
C LEU A 449 19.03 -15.75 7.78
N GLN A 450 18.08 -14.84 7.60
CA GLN A 450 16.76 -14.89 8.23
C GLN A 450 15.76 -15.74 7.44
N THR A 451 16.12 -17.00 7.20
CA THR A 451 15.28 -17.94 6.45
C THR A 451 14.14 -18.51 7.30
N LEU A 452 13.04 -18.81 6.64
CA LEU A 452 11.94 -19.56 7.24
C LEU A 452 12.34 -21.02 7.40
N PRO A 453 11.94 -21.70 8.49
CA PRO A 453 12.20 -23.11 8.66
C PRO A 453 11.56 -23.90 7.51
N LYS A 454 12.27 -24.90 6.99
CA LYS A 454 11.75 -25.81 5.96
C LYS A 454 10.45 -26.43 6.47
N ARG A 455 9.34 -26.21 5.77
CA ARG A 455 8.07 -26.87 6.11
C ARG A 455 8.24 -28.36 5.96
N ARG A 456 7.97 -29.12 7.03
CA ARG A 456 7.81 -30.57 6.92
C ARG A 456 6.69 -30.84 5.92
N LYS A 457 6.94 -31.67 4.89
CA LYS A 457 6.01 -31.95 3.78
C LYS A 457 4.67 -32.53 4.25
N GLU A 458 4.63 -33.12 5.43
CA GLU A 458 3.50 -33.85 5.98
C GLU A 458 3.09 -33.29 7.35
N ARG A 459 2.40 -32.17 7.34
CA ARG A 459 1.48 -31.90 8.44
C ARG A 459 0.10 -32.32 7.96
N PRO A 460 -0.54 -33.32 8.62
CA PRO A 460 -1.93 -33.61 8.38
C PRO A 460 -2.71 -32.30 8.56
N SER A 461 -3.64 -32.01 7.65
CA SER A 461 -4.49 -30.83 7.79
C SER A 461 -5.32 -31.01 9.06
N GLU A 462 -4.95 -30.34 10.15
CA GLU A 462 -5.80 -30.30 11.34
C GLU A 462 -7.17 -29.75 10.93
N VAL A 463 -8.21 -30.54 11.21
CA VAL A 463 -9.60 -30.11 11.05
C VAL A 463 -9.84 -29.01 12.09
N ARG A 464 -9.58 -27.76 11.69
CA ARG A 464 -9.94 -26.62 12.51
C ARG A 464 -11.44 -26.40 12.35
N ARG A 465 -12.19 -26.51 13.45
CA ARG A 465 -13.56 -25.96 13.46
C ARG A 465 -13.49 -24.55 12.98
N VAL A 466 -14.16 -24.24 11.87
CA VAL A 466 -14.32 -22.86 11.38
C VAL A 466 -15.17 -22.16 12.43
N ARG A 467 -14.50 -21.49 13.39
CA ARG A 467 -15.20 -20.49 14.19
C ARG A 467 -15.65 -19.44 13.17
N HIS A 468 -16.96 -19.29 13.00
CA HIS A 468 -17.48 -18.11 12.33
C HIS A 468 -16.77 -16.92 12.97
N ARG A 469 -16.00 -16.17 12.17
CA ARG A 469 -15.36 -14.96 12.65
C ARG A 469 -16.50 -14.10 13.18
N ARG A 470 -16.61 -13.95 14.49
CA ARG A 470 -17.40 -12.85 15.05
C ARG A 470 -16.86 -11.62 14.36
N LEU A 471 -17.75 -10.86 13.72
CA LEU A 471 -17.38 -9.56 13.16
C LEU A 471 -16.60 -8.86 14.27
N LYS A 472 -15.38 -8.39 13.97
CA LYS A 472 -14.52 -7.73 14.98
C LYS A 472 -15.25 -6.55 15.61
N TYR A 473 -16.24 -6.04 14.89
CA TYR A 473 -17.09 -4.93 15.25
C TYR A 473 -18.53 -5.25 14.87
N PRO A 474 -19.31 -5.91 15.74
CA PRO A 474 -20.71 -6.16 15.46
C PRO A 474 -21.49 -4.84 15.35
N PRO A 475 -22.53 -4.80 14.52
CA PRO A 475 -23.41 -3.63 14.42
C PRO A 475 -23.94 -3.24 15.80
N LEU A 476 -23.98 -1.94 16.07
CA LEU A 476 -24.56 -1.42 17.31
C LEU A 476 -26.06 -1.66 17.32
N ARG A 477 -26.57 -2.34 18.33
CA ARG A 477 -28.01 -2.48 18.56
C ARG A 477 -28.49 -1.33 19.43
N GLY A 478 -29.14 -0.32 18.82
CA GLY A 478 -29.66 0.86 19.50
C GLY A 478 -28.72 2.08 19.46
N SER A 479 -28.96 3.07 20.31
CA SER A 479 -28.15 4.28 20.38
C SER A 479 -26.83 4.05 21.11
N ARG A 480 -25.80 4.88 20.80
CA ARG A 480 -24.52 4.87 21.53
C ARG A 480 -24.67 5.15 23.01
N ALA A 481 -25.62 6.01 23.37
CA ALA A 481 -25.92 6.32 24.78
C ALA A 481 -26.40 5.07 25.50
N ALA A 482 -27.33 4.31 24.92
CA ALA A 482 -27.84 3.06 25.47
C ALA A 482 -26.77 1.95 25.55
N ALA A 483 -25.81 1.92 24.62
CA ALA A 483 -24.68 0.97 24.66
C ALA A 483 -23.74 1.31 25.83
N ARG A 484 -23.39 2.59 26.02
CA ARG A 484 -22.54 3.03 27.13
C ARG A 484 -23.16 2.75 28.49
N VAL A 485 -24.47 2.86 28.61
CA VAL A 485 -25.19 2.52 29.85
C VAL A 485 -25.13 1.01 30.11
N ARG A 486 -25.28 0.19 29.06
CA ARG A 486 -25.18 -1.27 29.20
C ARG A 486 -23.77 -1.73 29.59
N ASP A 487 -22.71 -1.15 29.00
CA ASP A 487 -21.35 -1.48 29.40
C ASP A 487 -21.06 -1.11 30.84
N ARG A 488 -21.46 0.09 31.31
CA ARG A 488 -21.31 0.48 32.70
C ARG A 488 -22.04 -0.46 33.66
N ASN A 489 -23.25 -0.93 33.29
CA ASN A 489 -24.03 -1.87 34.11
C ASN A 489 -23.49 -3.30 34.10
N GLN A 490 -22.64 -3.66 33.11
CA GLN A 490 -21.93 -4.94 33.10
C GLN A 490 -20.67 -4.90 33.98
N ASP A 491 -19.94 -3.78 33.97
CA ASP A 491 -18.76 -3.59 34.82
C ASP A 491 -19.14 -3.56 36.31
N THR A 492 -20.31 -3.00 36.66
CA THR A 492 -20.84 -3.01 38.06
C THR A 492 -21.42 -4.35 38.53
N LYS A 493 -21.62 -5.32 37.63
CA LYS A 493 -22.03 -6.70 37.97
C LYS A 493 -20.87 -7.69 38.04
N SER A 494 -19.67 -7.25 37.66
CA SER A 494 -18.43 -8.06 37.64
C SER A 494 -17.45 -7.64 38.75
N SER A 495 -17.81 -6.62 39.55
CA SER A 495 -17.17 -6.21 40.80
C SER A 495 -17.99 -6.69 41.95
#